data_34ff61305dfcec2944f2fe501cb09102
#
_entry.id   34ff61305dfcec2944f2fe501cb09102
#
_cell.length_a   1.000
_cell.length_b   1.000
_cell.length_c   1.000
_cell.angle_alpha   90.00
_cell.angle_beta   90.00
_cell.angle_gamma   90.00
#
_symmetry.space_group_name_H-M   'P 1'
#
loop_
_entity.id
_entity.type
_entity.pdbx_description
1 polymer ?
#
loop_
_entity_poly.entity_id
_entity_poly.type
_entity_poly.pdbx_seq_one_letter_code
_entity_poly.pdbx_strand_id
1 'polypeptide(L)'
;MELKGQYIANPRRYDQSESLYRRCGRSGVLLPKISLGFWKNFGGIDPYERSRAITHYAFDNGLTHFDLANNYGPPYGTGEETFGRLMDDDFRPYRDELFISTKAGYDMWPGPYGNWGSRKYLMASLDQSLKRMHLDYVDLFYSHRYDPETPLEETLQALVDVVRQGKALYVGISRWPLEALKVAEKYLREHDTPLFIYQGRLNLLDRSPIEEGELQFCHEHGIGFISFSPLAQGLLTDRYLNGIPTDSRMARDASLSQEVLTPELLQKLHDLNKQAVARGETLAEMALSWVLEQQGITSVIVGVSSTAQLATNLKAI
;
A
#
# COMPACT_ATOMS: atom_id res chain seq x y z
N MET A 1 30.94 12.62 -19.23
CA MET A 1 30.06 11.67 -18.51
C MET A 1 30.07 12.16 -17.07
N GLU A 2 29.10 13.02 -16.72
CA GLU A 2 28.97 13.44 -15.33
C GLU A 2 28.62 12.22 -14.49
N LEU A 3 29.42 11.93 -13.49
CA LEU A 3 29.11 10.97 -12.45
C LEU A 3 27.84 11.53 -11.76
N LYS A 4 26.67 10.96 -12.03
CA LYS A 4 25.49 11.20 -11.19
C LYS A 4 25.91 10.90 -9.75
N GLY A 5 25.81 11.89 -8.87
CA GLY A 5 26.16 11.72 -7.48
C GLY A 5 25.42 10.51 -6.92
N GLN A 6 26.16 9.56 -6.37
CA GLN A 6 25.57 8.37 -5.74
C GLN A 6 24.64 8.82 -4.62
N TYR A 7 23.41 8.30 -4.58
CA TYR A 7 22.50 8.55 -3.47
C TYR A 7 23.09 7.97 -2.17
N ILE A 8 23.14 8.81 -1.15
CA ILE A 8 23.54 8.43 0.20
C ILE A 8 22.37 8.75 1.11
N ALA A 9 21.78 7.71 1.69
CA ALA A 9 20.64 7.86 2.58
C ALA A 9 21.01 8.62 3.86
N ASN A 10 20.07 9.38 4.41
CA ASN A 10 20.24 10.09 5.66
C ASN A 10 20.65 9.11 6.78
N PRO A 11 21.82 9.26 7.40
CA PRO A 11 22.28 8.33 8.45
C PRO A 11 21.39 8.38 9.71
N ARG A 12 20.61 9.44 9.88
CA ARG A 12 19.72 9.64 11.03
C ARG A 12 18.28 9.18 10.78
N ARG A 13 17.98 8.51 9.64
CA ARG A 13 16.63 8.09 9.27
C ARG A 13 15.93 7.19 10.29
N TYR A 14 16.68 6.59 11.20
CA TYR A 14 16.17 5.69 12.25
C TYR A 14 16.22 6.28 13.67
N ASP A 15 16.60 7.56 13.84
CA ASP A 15 16.70 8.19 15.17
C ASP A 15 15.36 8.16 15.95
N GLN A 16 14.23 8.08 15.25
CA GLN A 16 12.88 8.03 15.83
C GLN A 16 12.20 6.65 15.67
N SER A 17 12.97 5.58 15.52
CA SER A 17 12.46 4.25 15.22
C SER A 17 11.39 3.74 16.21
N GLU A 18 11.51 4.03 17.50
CA GLU A 18 10.55 3.62 18.53
C GLU A 18 9.14 4.18 18.31
N SER A 19 9.02 5.43 17.81
CA SER A 19 7.73 6.05 17.50
C SER A 19 7.26 5.75 16.09
N LEU A 20 8.18 5.52 15.16
CA LEU A 20 7.94 5.38 13.73
C LEU A 20 7.40 4.00 13.34
N TYR A 21 7.84 2.94 14.01
CA TYR A 21 7.55 1.56 13.65
C TYR A 21 6.53 0.88 14.57
N ARG A 22 5.82 -0.10 14.02
CA ARG A 22 4.87 -0.93 14.75
C ARG A 22 5.02 -2.40 14.32
N ARG A 23 4.91 -3.32 15.28
CA ARG A 23 4.95 -4.75 15.00
C ARG A 23 3.78 -5.17 14.11
N CYS A 24 4.08 -5.94 13.07
CA CYS A 24 3.07 -6.50 12.17
C CYS A 24 2.48 -7.78 12.79
N GLY A 25 1.32 -7.65 13.39
CA GLY A 25 0.67 -8.76 14.09
C GLY A 25 1.58 -9.42 15.14
N ARG A 26 1.67 -10.74 15.13
CA ARG A 26 2.57 -11.54 15.99
C ARG A 26 3.90 -11.90 15.32
N SER A 27 4.20 -11.32 14.16
CA SER A 27 5.45 -11.61 13.46
C SER A 27 6.66 -10.93 14.11
N GLY A 28 7.87 -11.27 13.64
CA GLY A 28 9.12 -10.60 14.00
C GLY A 28 9.34 -9.25 13.31
N VAL A 29 8.48 -8.88 12.35
CA VAL A 29 8.66 -7.71 11.49
C VAL A 29 8.06 -6.46 12.10
N LEU A 30 8.79 -5.35 12.03
CA LEU A 30 8.31 -4.00 12.32
C LEU A 30 8.09 -3.27 11.00
N LEU A 31 6.89 -2.74 10.76
CA LEU A 31 6.60 -1.88 9.62
C LEU A 31 6.48 -0.42 10.07
N PRO A 32 6.87 0.55 9.22
CA PRO A 32 6.62 1.95 9.51
C PRO A 32 5.10 2.19 9.59
N LYS A 33 4.66 3.05 10.50
CA LYS A 33 3.24 3.42 10.65
C LYS A 33 2.67 4.03 9.38
N ILE A 34 3.52 4.67 8.57
CA ILE A 34 3.18 5.18 7.24
C ILE A 34 4.06 4.46 6.21
N SER A 35 3.43 3.90 5.19
CA SER A 35 4.05 3.20 4.05
C SER A 35 3.81 3.98 2.77
N LEU A 36 4.75 3.95 1.82
CA LEU A 36 4.62 4.65 0.54
C LEU A 36 3.99 3.74 -0.51
N GLY A 37 2.83 4.15 -1.06
CA GLY A 37 2.13 3.43 -2.12
C GLY A 37 2.48 3.93 -3.52
N PHE A 38 2.71 3.01 -4.44
CA PHE A 38 3.12 3.26 -5.83
C PHE A 38 1.95 3.20 -6.82
N TRP A 39 0.70 3.23 -6.37
CA TRP A 39 -0.45 3.09 -7.27
C TRP A 39 -0.55 4.21 -8.32
N LYS A 40 -0.38 5.46 -7.90
CA LYS A 40 -0.45 6.66 -8.76
C LYS A 40 0.79 7.52 -8.53
N ASN A 41 1.14 8.35 -9.52
CA ASN A 41 2.28 9.27 -9.52
C ASN A 41 3.66 8.61 -9.66
N PHE A 42 3.72 7.30 -9.87
CA PHE A 42 4.95 6.52 -10.06
C PHE A 42 4.93 5.70 -11.36
N GLY A 43 3.95 5.93 -12.23
CA GLY A 43 3.83 5.22 -13.50
C GLY A 43 4.72 5.78 -14.60
N GLY A 44 4.68 5.13 -15.78
CA GLY A 44 5.49 5.52 -16.93
C GLY A 44 5.16 6.87 -17.55
N ILE A 45 4.00 7.45 -17.22
CA ILE A 45 3.60 8.81 -17.64
C ILE A 45 4.05 9.90 -16.66
N ASP A 46 4.58 9.51 -15.51
CA ASP A 46 5.01 10.42 -14.46
C ASP A 46 6.51 10.74 -14.59
N PRO A 47 6.94 11.97 -14.28
CA PRO A 47 8.37 12.31 -14.31
C PRO A 47 9.17 11.47 -13.31
N TYR A 48 10.13 10.70 -13.78
CA TYR A 48 10.98 9.83 -12.96
C TYR A 48 11.65 10.57 -11.80
N GLU A 49 12.19 11.77 -12.05
CA GLU A 49 12.88 12.56 -11.02
C GLU A 49 11.96 12.97 -9.86
N ARG A 50 10.65 13.11 -10.14
CA ARG A 50 9.66 13.33 -9.07
C ARG A 50 9.47 12.06 -8.23
N SER A 51 9.32 10.91 -8.85
CA SER A 51 9.23 9.62 -8.18
C SER A 51 10.47 9.37 -7.32
N ARG A 52 11.65 9.63 -7.88
CA ARG A 52 12.95 9.52 -7.22
C ARG A 52 13.03 10.42 -5.99
N ALA A 53 12.69 11.70 -6.12
CA ALA A 53 12.72 12.66 -5.01
C ALA A 53 11.75 12.26 -3.87
N ILE A 54 10.54 11.77 -4.21
CA ILE A 54 9.57 11.30 -3.20
C ILE A 54 10.11 10.06 -2.48
N THR A 55 10.69 9.10 -3.21
CA THR A 55 11.19 7.85 -2.63
C THR A 55 12.43 8.09 -1.75
N HIS A 56 13.35 8.97 -2.19
CA HIS A 56 14.47 9.42 -1.35
C HIS A 56 13.96 10.06 -0.06
N TYR A 57 13.04 11.01 -0.17
CA TYR A 57 12.48 11.69 0.99
C TYR A 57 11.79 10.71 1.94
N ALA A 58 11.05 9.72 1.41
CA ALA A 58 10.44 8.68 2.22
C ALA A 58 11.48 7.89 3.01
N PHE A 59 12.50 7.36 2.34
CA PHE A 59 13.52 6.54 2.96
C PHE A 59 14.39 7.34 3.94
N ASP A 60 14.74 8.58 3.61
CA ASP A 60 15.50 9.51 4.48
C ASP A 60 14.74 9.87 5.77
N ASN A 61 13.42 9.65 5.81
CA ASN A 61 12.58 9.80 6.99
C ASN A 61 12.14 8.44 7.58
N GLY A 62 12.84 7.35 7.24
CA GLY A 62 12.62 6.03 7.84
C GLY A 62 11.42 5.24 7.29
N LEU A 63 10.81 5.65 6.18
CA LEU A 63 9.79 4.84 5.53
C LEU A 63 10.47 3.75 4.71
N THR A 64 10.49 2.56 5.26
CA THR A 64 11.16 1.39 4.65
C THR A 64 10.21 0.50 3.85
N HIS A 65 8.89 0.67 3.97
CA HIS A 65 7.90 -0.13 3.26
C HIS A 65 7.39 0.59 2.01
N PHE A 66 7.60 -0.04 0.84
CA PHE A 66 7.11 0.38 -0.46
C PHE A 66 6.10 -0.63 -0.99
N ASP A 67 4.87 -0.15 -1.24
CA ASP A 67 3.73 -0.98 -1.60
C ASP A 67 3.37 -0.83 -3.08
N LEU A 68 3.65 -1.88 -3.85
CA LEU A 68 3.43 -1.97 -5.29
C LEU A 68 2.31 -2.95 -5.65
N ALA A 69 2.02 -3.09 -6.93
CA ALA A 69 1.25 -4.16 -7.55
C ALA A 69 1.61 -4.27 -9.03
N ASN A 70 1.41 -5.47 -9.61
CA ASN A 70 1.73 -5.73 -11.01
C ASN A 70 1.01 -4.78 -11.99
N ASN A 71 -0.22 -4.36 -11.66
CA ASN A 71 -1.03 -3.49 -12.51
C ASN A 71 -0.92 -1.98 -12.17
N TYR A 72 0.02 -1.58 -11.29
CA TYR A 72 0.20 -0.16 -10.97
C TYR A 72 0.91 0.58 -12.12
N GLY A 73 0.46 1.82 -12.34
CA GLY A 73 0.89 2.69 -13.44
C GLY A 73 -0.07 3.87 -13.57
N PRO A 74 -0.41 4.38 -14.74
CA PRO A 74 -0.39 3.81 -16.09
C PRO A 74 0.98 3.93 -16.81
N PRO A 75 1.19 3.10 -17.85
CA PRO A 75 0.54 1.83 -18.16
C PRO A 75 0.76 0.77 -17.09
N TYR A 76 0.00 -0.35 -17.13
CA TYR A 76 0.17 -1.44 -16.16
C TYR A 76 1.62 -1.98 -16.15
N GLY A 77 2.16 -2.19 -14.97
CA GLY A 77 3.55 -2.64 -14.76
C GLY A 77 4.56 -1.53 -14.59
N THR A 78 4.26 -0.30 -15.06
CA THR A 78 5.25 0.78 -15.06
C THR A 78 5.56 1.34 -13.66
N GLY A 79 4.68 1.14 -12.69
CA GLY A 79 5.00 1.43 -11.28
C GLY A 79 6.15 0.54 -10.77
N GLU A 80 6.14 -0.75 -11.11
CA GLU A 80 7.22 -1.68 -10.79
C GLU A 80 8.49 -1.42 -11.62
N GLU A 81 8.37 -1.04 -12.91
CA GLU A 81 9.52 -0.64 -13.73
C GLU A 81 10.21 0.61 -13.18
N THR A 82 9.43 1.62 -12.76
CA THR A 82 9.96 2.80 -12.08
C THR A 82 10.71 2.42 -10.81
N PHE A 83 10.15 1.50 -10.02
CA PHE A 83 10.81 1.02 -8.81
C PHE A 83 12.08 0.23 -9.12
N GLY A 84 12.09 -0.62 -10.15
CA GLY A 84 13.29 -1.34 -10.62
C GLY A 84 14.42 -0.39 -11.00
N ARG A 85 14.09 0.71 -11.70
CA ARG A 85 15.05 1.76 -12.00
C ARG A 85 15.57 2.46 -10.73
N LEU A 86 14.69 2.73 -9.75
CA LEU A 86 15.10 3.28 -8.45
C LEU A 86 16.04 2.34 -7.69
N MET A 87 15.78 1.03 -7.75
CA MET A 87 16.68 0.02 -7.19
C MET A 87 18.06 0.09 -7.83
N ASP A 88 18.16 0.16 -9.16
CA ASP A 88 19.43 0.20 -9.86
C ASP A 88 20.18 1.51 -9.66
N ASP A 89 19.46 2.64 -9.70
CA ASP A 89 20.07 3.97 -9.60
C ASP A 89 20.51 4.29 -8.16
N ASP A 90 19.74 3.87 -7.12
CA ASP A 90 19.87 4.41 -5.77
C ASP A 90 19.78 3.38 -4.63
N PHE A 91 18.85 2.41 -4.70
CA PHE A 91 18.45 1.61 -3.53
C PHE A 91 19.08 0.22 -3.43
N ARG A 92 19.82 -0.24 -4.45
CA ARG A 92 20.47 -1.56 -4.41
C ARG A 92 21.32 -1.78 -3.15
N PRO A 93 22.13 -0.79 -2.68
CA PRO A 93 22.91 -0.95 -1.45
C PRO A 93 22.06 -1.07 -0.18
N TYR A 94 20.79 -0.66 -0.24
CA TYR A 94 19.87 -0.63 0.90
C TYR A 94 18.79 -1.71 0.84
N ARG A 95 18.90 -2.71 -0.09
CA ARG A 95 17.87 -3.73 -0.28
C ARG A 95 17.42 -4.39 1.02
N ASP A 96 18.34 -4.71 1.91
CA ASP A 96 18.06 -5.41 3.17
C ASP A 96 17.45 -4.49 4.25
N GLU A 97 17.46 -3.19 4.04
CA GLU A 97 16.75 -2.22 4.88
C GLU A 97 15.32 -1.95 4.39
N LEU A 98 14.97 -2.39 3.18
CA LEU A 98 13.66 -2.17 2.57
C LEU A 98 12.74 -3.36 2.80
N PHE A 99 11.47 -3.07 3.00
CA PHE A 99 10.38 -4.03 2.96
C PHE A 99 9.53 -3.76 1.70
N ILE A 100 9.64 -4.62 0.71
CA ILE A 100 9.04 -4.41 -0.61
C ILE A 100 7.87 -5.36 -0.78
N SER A 101 6.67 -4.81 -1.07
CA SER A 101 5.49 -5.60 -1.36
C SER A 101 5.00 -5.42 -2.79
N THR A 102 4.50 -6.50 -3.38
CA THR A 102 3.74 -6.44 -4.63
C THR A 102 2.55 -7.39 -4.61
N LYS A 103 1.66 -7.26 -5.60
CA LYS A 103 0.35 -7.91 -5.62
C LYS A 103 -0.04 -8.33 -7.02
N ALA A 104 -0.87 -9.37 -7.14
CA ALA A 104 -1.54 -9.76 -8.37
C ALA A 104 -3.00 -10.13 -8.11
N GLY A 105 -3.91 -9.79 -9.06
CA GLY A 105 -5.34 -10.07 -8.94
C GLY A 105 -6.22 -9.30 -9.92
N TYR A 106 -5.68 -8.28 -10.57
CA TYR A 106 -6.39 -7.46 -11.56
C TYR A 106 -5.84 -7.69 -12.97
N ASP A 107 -6.55 -7.18 -13.98
CA ASP A 107 -6.14 -7.30 -15.39
C ASP A 107 -4.69 -6.86 -15.61
N MET A 108 -3.93 -7.70 -16.29
CA MET A 108 -2.52 -7.44 -16.58
C MET A 108 -2.15 -7.73 -18.03
N TRP A 109 -2.73 -8.77 -18.63
CA TRP A 109 -2.57 -9.09 -20.06
C TRP A 109 -3.85 -9.70 -20.64
N PRO A 110 -4.04 -9.66 -21.96
CA PRO A 110 -5.25 -10.17 -22.60
C PRO A 110 -5.37 -11.70 -22.52
N GLY A 111 -6.61 -12.17 -22.60
CA GLY A 111 -6.95 -13.60 -22.60
C GLY A 111 -7.29 -14.15 -21.22
N PRO A 112 -7.55 -15.46 -21.11
CA PRO A 112 -8.16 -16.06 -19.93
C PRO A 112 -7.21 -16.24 -18.73
N TYR A 113 -5.92 -15.93 -18.89
CA TYR A 113 -4.90 -16.15 -17.86
C TYR A 113 -4.29 -14.87 -17.30
N GLY A 114 -4.82 -13.71 -17.66
CA GLY A 114 -4.23 -12.41 -17.32
C GLY A 114 -4.92 -11.68 -16.18
N ASN A 115 -5.73 -12.37 -15.35
CA ASN A 115 -6.56 -11.76 -14.31
C ASN A 115 -6.92 -12.77 -13.20
N TRP A 116 -7.45 -12.28 -12.07
CA TRP A 116 -8.03 -13.03 -10.97
C TRP A 116 -7.02 -13.79 -10.09
N GLY A 117 -7.42 -14.94 -9.53
CA GLY A 117 -6.71 -15.62 -8.45
C GLY A 117 -6.12 -17.00 -8.82
N SER A 118 -6.18 -17.43 -10.09
CA SER A 118 -5.66 -18.74 -10.46
C SER A 118 -4.17 -18.88 -10.17
N ARG A 119 -3.74 -20.07 -9.83
CA ARG A 119 -2.31 -20.41 -9.64
C ARG A 119 -1.46 -19.97 -10.83
N LYS A 120 -1.94 -20.22 -12.06
CA LYS A 120 -1.23 -19.84 -13.28
C LYS A 120 -1.00 -18.33 -13.34
N TYR A 121 -2.01 -17.53 -13.01
CA TYR A 121 -1.91 -16.07 -13.03
C TYR A 121 -0.98 -15.55 -11.94
N LEU A 122 -1.13 -16.01 -10.69
CA LEU A 122 -0.35 -15.52 -9.56
C LEU A 122 1.15 -15.82 -9.73
N MET A 123 1.50 -17.05 -10.13
CA MET A 123 2.90 -17.44 -10.35
C MET A 123 3.55 -16.62 -11.48
N ALA A 124 2.88 -16.53 -12.63
CA ALA A 124 3.38 -15.74 -13.77
C ALA A 124 3.50 -14.25 -13.44
N SER A 125 2.54 -13.70 -12.67
CA SER A 125 2.55 -12.31 -12.25
C SER A 125 3.74 -12.00 -11.35
N LEU A 126 4.02 -12.82 -10.35
CA LEU A 126 5.17 -12.60 -9.48
C LEU A 126 6.48 -12.67 -10.25
N ASP A 127 6.64 -13.64 -11.16
CA ASP A 127 7.85 -13.74 -12.00
C ASP A 127 8.06 -12.51 -12.89
N GLN A 128 6.98 -11.93 -13.41
CA GLN A 128 7.02 -10.69 -14.18
C GLN A 128 7.32 -9.48 -13.28
N SER A 129 6.73 -9.41 -12.08
CA SER A 129 6.96 -8.35 -11.11
C SER A 129 8.42 -8.31 -10.66
N LEU A 130 9.02 -9.45 -10.33
CA LEU A 130 10.43 -9.56 -9.97
C LEU A 130 11.35 -9.05 -11.10
N LYS A 131 11.03 -9.40 -12.36
CA LYS A 131 11.79 -8.89 -13.52
C LYS A 131 11.69 -7.38 -13.67
N ARG A 132 10.47 -6.79 -13.54
CA ARG A 132 10.27 -5.34 -13.64
C ARG A 132 10.98 -4.57 -12.53
N MET A 133 10.97 -5.13 -11.31
CA MET A 133 11.59 -4.50 -10.14
C MET A 133 13.10 -4.80 -10.02
N HIS A 134 13.66 -5.65 -10.89
CA HIS A 134 15.05 -6.11 -10.85
C HIS A 134 15.41 -6.75 -9.49
N LEU A 135 14.52 -7.58 -8.96
CA LEU A 135 14.64 -8.25 -7.67
C LEU A 135 14.64 -9.77 -7.83
N ASP A 136 15.33 -10.47 -6.94
CA ASP A 136 15.28 -11.93 -6.85
C ASP A 136 14.09 -12.40 -6.01
N TYR A 137 13.65 -11.58 -5.04
CA TYR A 137 12.50 -11.83 -4.18
C TYR A 137 11.85 -10.52 -3.73
N VAL A 138 10.58 -10.60 -3.31
CA VAL A 138 9.90 -9.55 -2.56
C VAL A 138 9.77 -9.96 -1.10
N ASP A 139 9.66 -8.97 -0.20
CA ASP A 139 9.40 -9.27 1.21
C ASP A 139 7.98 -9.77 1.39
N LEU A 140 7.02 -9.25 0.62
CA LEU A 140 5.63 -9.60 0.75
C LEU A 140 4.93 -9.68 -0.61
N PHE A 141 4.22 -10.80 -0.84
CA PHE A 141 3.37 -10.99 -2.01
C PHE A 141 1.90 -11.13 -1.60
N TYR A 142 1.01 -10.36 -2.25
CA TYR A 142 -0.42 -10.39 -1.98
C TYR A 142 -1.24 -11.04 -3.09
N SER A 143 -2.27 -11.81 -2.71
CA SER A 143 -3.47 -11.90 -3.53
C SER A 143 -4.25 -10.59 -3.42
N HIS A 144 -4.36 -9.85 -4.53
CA HIS A 144 -4.80 -8.46 -4.56
C HIS A 144 -6.31 -8.26 -4.35
N ARG A 145 -7.07 -9.31 -4.63
CA ARG A 145 -8.53 -9.38 -4.39
C ARG A 145 -9.01 -10.81 -4.29
N TYR A 146 -10.17 -10.98 -3.68
CA TYR A 146 -10.89 -12.24 -3.69
C TYR A 146 -11.36 -12.61 -5.10
N ASP A 147 -11.17 -13.88 -5.48
CA ASP A 147 -11.67 -14.47 -6.72
C ASP A 147 -12.78 -15.48 -6.35
N PRO A 148 -14.06 -15.20 -6.66
CA PRO A 148 -15.16 -16.10 -6.31
C PRO A 148 -15.25 -17.35 -7.18
N GLU A 149 -14.56 -17.39 -8.33
CA GLU A 149 -14.65 -18.48 -9.30
C GLU A 149 -13.50 -19.48 -9.17
N THR A 150 -12.34 -19.05 -8.61
CA THR A 150 -11.21 -19.95 -8.38
C THR A 150 -11.36 -20.63 -7.01
N PRO A 151 -11.20 -21.95 -6.91
CA PRO A 151 -11.14 -22.62 -5.61
C PRO A 151 -10.10 -21.96 -4.71
N LEU A 152 -10.50 -21.64 -3.46
CA LEU A 152 -9.62 -20.94 -2.53
C LEU A 152 -8.30 -21.64 -2.31
N GLU A 153 -8.32 -22.98 -2.27
CA GLU A 153 -7.14 -23.81 -2.06
C GLU A 153 -6.13 -23.64 -3.19
N GLU A 154 -6.57 -23.43 -4.44
CA GLU A 154 -5.65 -23.18 -5.57
C GLU A 154 -4.91 -21.86 -5.38
N THR A 155 -5.63 -20.77 -5.05
CA THR A 155 -5.06 -19.46 -4.77
C THR A 155 -4.11 -19.51 -3.57
N LEU A 156 -4.54 -20.13 -2.48
CA LEU A 156 -3.77 -20.24 -1.24
C LEU A 156 -2.52 -21.12 -1.41
N GLN A 157 -2.64 -22.24 -2.16
CA GLN A 157 -1.48 -23.06 -2.45
C GLN A 157 -0.46 -22.32 -3.32
N ALA A 158 -0.90 -21.47 -4.25
CA ALA A 158 0.03 -20.61 -4.99
C ALA A 158 0.82 -19.67 -4.05
N LEU A 159 0.17 -19.07 -3.04
CA LEU A 159 0.85 -18.25 -2.03
C LEU A 159 1.85 -19.06 -1.19
N VAL A 160 1.51 -20.30 -0.78
CA VAL A 160 2.44 -21.19 -0.10
C VAL A 160 3.67 -21.48 -0.97
N ASP A 161 3.43 -21.76 -2.25
CA ASP A 161 4.51 -22.18 -3.15
C ASP A 161 5.46 -21.03 -3.51
N VAL A 162 5.02 -19.78 -3.59
CA VAL A 162 5.94 -18.66 -3.82
C VAL A 162 6.90 -18.46 -2.65
N VAL A 163 6.44 -18.70 -1.41
CA VAL A 163 7.31 -18.68 -0.23
C VAL A 163 8.29 -19.85 -0.26
N ARG A 164 7.82 -21.07 -0.53
CA ARG A 164 8.68 -22.26 -0.65
C ARG A 164 9.73 -22.14 -1.75
N GLN A 165 9.44 -21.40 -2.82
CA GLN A 165 10.38 -21.09 -3.90
C GLN A 165 11.34 -19.94 -3.56
N GLY A 166 11.20 -19.30 -2.40
CA GLY A 166 12.03 -18.17 -2.00
C GLY A 166 11.77 -16.87 -2.80
N LYS A 167 10.63 -16.80 -3.53
CA LYS A 167 10.26 -15.61 -4.31
C LYS A 167 9.54 -14.54 -3.49
N ALA A 168 9.01 -14.92 -2.33
CA ALA A 168 8.45 -14.02 -1.34
C ALA A 168 8.82 -14.53 0.06
N LEU A 169 9.08 -13.63 1.01
CA LEU A 169 9.34 -14.00 2.40
C LEU A 169 8.03 -14.20 3.17
N TYR A 170 7.04 -13.38 2.88
CA TYR A 170 5.73 -13.38 3.52
C TYR A 170 4.62 -13.30 2.47
N VAL A 171 3.40 -13.70 2.88
CA VAL A 171 2.20 -13.58 2.06
C VAL A 171 1.11 -12.79 2.77
N GLY A 172 0.33 -12.07 1.96
CA GLY A 172 -0.82 -11.31 2.40
C GLY A 172 -2.02 -11.49 1.47
N ILE A 173 -3.16 -11.03 1.91
CA ILE A 173 -4.37 -10.93 1.10
C ILE A 173 -4.96 -9.54 1.21
N SER A 174 -5.70 -9.11 0.18
CA SER A 174 -6.31 -7.80 0.14
C SER A 174 -7.78 -7.89 -0.29
N ARG A 175 -8.66 -7.19 0.43
CA ARG A 175 -10.08 -7.08 0.09
C ARG A 175 -10.82 -8.44 0.00
N TRP A 176 -10.45 -9.39 0.82
CA TRP A 176 -11.16 -10.65 0.94
C TRP A 176 -12.28 -10.50 1.97
N PRO A 177 -13.49 -11.02 1.74
CA PRO A 177 -14.55 -11.02 2.74
C PRO A 177 -14.16 -11.86 3.95
N LEU A 178 -14.70 -11.54 5.13
CA LEU A 178 -14.34 -12.15 6.40
C LEU A 178 -14.33 -13.68 6.38
N GLU A 179 -15.33 -14.31 5.76
CA GLU A 179 -15.39 -15.78 5.72
C GLU A 179 -14.26 -16.39 4.90
N ALA A 180 -13.88 -15.77 3.78
CA ALA A 180 -12.73 -16.19 2.99
C ALA A 180 -11.40 -15.91 3.70
N LEU A 181 -11.30 -14.81 4.46
CA LEU A 181 -10.15 -14.49 5.31
C LEU A 181 -9.94 -15.56 6.39
N LYS A 182 -11.02 -16.04 7.04
CA LYS A 182 -10.95 -17.15 8.02
C LYS A 182 -10.42 -18.44 7.41
N VAL A 183 -10.88 -18.78 6.20
CA VAL A 183 -10.39 -19.94 5.46
C VAL A 183 -8.91 -19.77 5.12
N ALA A 184 -8.52 -18.59 4.64
CA ALA A 184 -7.14 -18.29 4.28
C ALA A 184 -6.19 -18.39 5.48
N GLU A 185 -6.55 -17.81 6.63
CA GLU A 185 -5.76 -17.91 7.86
C GLU A 185 -5.51 -19.37 8.24
N LYS A 186 -6.59 -20.16 8.31
CA LYS A 186 -6.49 -21.56 8.69
C LYS A 186 -5.61 -22.34 7.70
N TYR A 187 -5.89 -22.24 6.40
CA TYR A 187 -5.15 -22.96 5.37
C TYR A 187 -3.66 -22.63 5.38
N LEU A 188 -3.32 -21.33 5.37
CA LEU A 188 -1.94 -20.89 5.32
C LEU A 188 -1.15 -21.30 6.57
N ARG A 189 -1.77 -21.25 7.74
CA ARG A 189 -1.17 -21.70 9.00
C ARG A 189 -0.92 -23.22 9.01
N GLU A 190 -1.87 -24.01 8.50
CA GLU A 190 -1.73 -25.48 8.37
C GLU A 190 -0.68 -25.89 7.35
N HIS A 191 -0.25 -24.97 6.46
CA HIS A 191 0.80 -25.20 5.46
C HIS A 191 2.13 -24.51 5.78
N ASP A 192 2.38 -24.18 7.05
CA ASP A 192 3.61 -23.53 7.55
C ASP A 192 3.95 -22.20 6.86
N THR A 193 2.92 -21.50 6.38
CA THR A 193 3.02 -20.19 5.71
C THR A 193 1.99 -19.24 6.31
N PRO A 194 2.12 -18.83 7.59
CA PRO A 194 1.11 -18.04 8.27
C PRO A 194 0.75 -16.75 7.50
N LEU A 195 -0.53 -16.41 7.46
CA LEU A 195 -0.98 -15.14 6.89
C LEU A 195 -0.34 -13.98 7.66
N PHE A 196 0.52 -13.23 6.98
CA PHE A 196 1.32 -12.18 7.59
C PHE A 196 0.51 -10.90 7.82
N ILE A 197 -0.26 -10.49 6.79
CA ILE A 197 -0.95 -9.20 6.80
C ILE A 197 -2.20 -9.22 5.90
N TYR A 198 -3.22 -8.49 6.32
CA TYR A 198 -4.40 -8.17 5.53
C TYR A 198 -4.35 -6.70 5.09
N GLN A 199 -4.60 -6.44 3.82
CA GLN A 199 -4.69 -5.07 3.29
C GLN A 199 -6.15 -4.72 3.01
N GLY A 200 -6.71 -3.80 3.81
CA GLY A 200 -8.11 -3.37 3.74
C GLY A 200 -8.25 -1.87 3.48
N ARG A 201 -9.43 -1.47 2.97
CA ARG A 201 -9.76 -0.05 2.83
C ARG A 201 -10.39 0.43 4.13
N LEU A 202 -9.71 1.36 4.80
CA LEU A 202 -10.21 1.94 6.04
C LEU A 202 -9.87 3.44 6.11
N ASN A 203 -10.88 4.26 6.35
CA ASN A 203 -10.73 5.69 6.56
C ASN A 203 -12.00 6.26 7.26
N LEU A 204 -12.02 7.54 7.55
CA LEU A 204 -13.15 8.21 8.22
C LEU A 204 -14.48 8.14 7.45
N LEU A 205 -14.44 7.89 6.12
CA LEU A 205 -15.62 7.78 5.26
C LEU A 205 -16.03 6.33 4.98
N ASP A 206 -15.11 5.37 5.15
CA ASP A 206 -15.32 3.95 4.89
C ASP A 206 -14.76 3.14 6.07
N ARG A 207 -15.65 2.59 6.86
CA ARG A 207 -15.36 1.82 8.08
C ARG A 207 -15.68 0.34 7.95
N SER A 208 -15.96 -0.12 6.73
CA SER A 208 -16.39 -1.50 6.48
C SER A 208 -15.52 -2.55 7.16
N PRO A 209 -14.16 -2.50 7.17
CA PRO A 209 -13.38 -3.53 7.86
C PRO A 209 -13.55 -3.58 9.38
N ILE A 210 -14.03 -2.49 9.99
CA ILE A 210 -14.43 -2.49 11.42
C ILE A 210 -15.81 -3.11 11.58
N GLU A 211 -16.76 -2.71 10.73
CA GLU A 211 -18.18 -3.09 10.81
C GLU A 211 -18.40 -4.55 10.39
N GLU A 212 -17.66 -5.03 9.39
CA GLU A 212 -17.73 -6.39 8.85
C GLU A 212 -16.85 -7.38 9.64
N GLY A 213 -15.88 -6.88 10.44
CA GLY A 213 -15.12 -7.65 11.42
C GLY A 213 -13.74 -8.12 10.99
N GLU A 214 -13.27 -7.79 9.79
CA GLU A 214 -11.93 -8.20 9.31
C GLU A 214 -10.80 -7.64 10.18
N LEU A 215 -10.93 -6.38 10.64
CA LEU A 215 -9.93 -5.76 11.50
C LEU A 215 -9.84 -6.46 12.86
N GLN A 216 -11.00 -6.75 13.47
CA GLN A 216 -11.06 -7.49 14.74
C GLN A 216 -10.48 -8.89 14.58
N PHE A 217 -10.88 -9.62 13.54
CA PHE A 217 -10.36 -10.97 13.26
C PHE A 217 -8.83 -10.96 13.10
N CYS A 218 -8.30 -10.03 12.32
CA CYS A 218 -6.84 -9.89 12.16
C CYS A 218 -6.14 -9.66 13.49
N HIS A 219 -6.66 -8.75 14.32
CA HIS A 219 -6.11 -8.45 15.63
C HIS A 219 -6.08 -9.69 16.55
N GLU A 220 -7.19 -10.41 16.66
CA GLU A 220 -7.33 -11.60 17.49
C GLU A 220 -6.41 -12.75 17.04
N HIS A 221 -6.22 -12.90 15.74
CA HIS A 221 -5.39 -13.96 15.15
C HIS A 221 -3.92 -13.56 15.00
N GLY A 222 -3.54 -12.32 15.35
CA GLY A 222 -2.17 -11.82 15.28
C GLY A 222 -1.68 -11.60 13.84
N ILE A 223 -2.61 -11.29 12.94
CA ILE A 223 -2.37 -10.89 11.56
C ILE A 223 -2.20 -9.36 11.54
N GLY A 224 -1.20 -8.84 10.84
CA GLY A 224 -1.09 -7.40 10.63
C GLY A 224 -2.26 -6.87 9.79
N PHE A 225 -2.63 -5.61 10.02
CA PHE A 225 -3.60 -4.92 9.16
C PHE A 225 -2.99 -3.63 8.63
N ILE A 226 -3.00 -3.47 7.31
CA ILE A 226 -2.56 -2.24 6.65
C ILE A 226 -3.70 -1.60 5.88
N SER A 227 -3.93 -0.30 6.10
CA SER A 227 -5.00 0.42 5.43
C SER A 227 -4.52 1.05 4.13
N PHE A 228 -5.20 0.80 3.02
CA PHE A 228 -5.06 1.59 1.81
C PHE A 228 -6.14 2.67 1.70
N SER A 229 -5.86 3.74 0.92
CA SER A 229 -6.73 4.93 0.78
C SER A 229 -7.15 5.56 2.13
N PRO A 230 -6.24 5.74 3.10
CA PRO A 230 -6.59 6.32 4.40
C PRO A 230 -7.10 7.76 4.28
N LEU A 231 -6.74 8.46 3.20
CA LEU A 231 -7.22 9.81 2.87
C LEU A 231 -8.37 9.80 1.84
N ALA A 232 -9.04 8.66 1.61
CA ALA A 232 -10.15 8.52 0.68
C ALA A 232 -9.86 9.17 -0.69
N GLN A 233 -8.70 8.86 -1.29
CA GLN A 233 -8.21 9.43 -2.56
C GLN A 233 -8.05 10.96 -2.56
N GLY A 234 -7.85 11.56 -1.39
CA GLY A 234 -7.67 13.01 -1.21
C GLY A 234 -8.92 13.74 -0.74
N LEU A 235 -10.08 13.07 -0.61
CA LEU A 235 -11.30 13.67 -0.04
C LEU A 235 -11.09 14.12 1.42
N LEU A 236 -10.31 13.37 2.18
CA LEU A 236 -9.96 13.68 3.57
C LEU A 236 -8.73 14.61 3.66
N THR A 237 -8.70 15.64 2.80
CA THR A 237 -7.75 16.75 2.82
C THR A 237 -8.51 18.05 2.63
N ASP A 238 -7.83 19.19 2.74
CA ASP A 238 -8.41 20.51 2.47
C ASP A 238 -8.70 20.76 0.98
N ARG A 239 -8.20 19.88 0.11
CA ARG A 239 -8.18 20.06 -1.35
C ARG A 239 -9.55 20.27 -1.99
N TYR A 240 -10.59 19.61 -1.47
CA TYR A 240 -11.95 19.64 -2.03
C TYR A 240 -12.94 20.48 -1.24
N LEU A 241 -12.53 21.12 -0.15
CA LEU A 241 -13.42 21.92 0.71
C LEU A 241 -14.02 23.13 -0.02
N ASN A 242 -13.29 23.72 -0.97
CA ASN A 242 -13.70 24.93 -1.69
C ASN A 242 -13.98 24.64 -3.19
N GLY A 243 -14.33 23.40 -3.55
CA GLY A 243 -14.60 22.98 -4.92
C GLY A 243 -13.59 21.99 -5.47
N ILE A 244 -13.63 21.76 -6.78
CA ILE A 244 -12.77 20.78 -7.45
C ILE A 244 -11.61 21.50 -8.15
N PRO A 245 -10.37 21.44 -7.64
CA PRO A 245 -9.22 22.04 -8.32
C PRO A 245 -8.95 21.37 -9.67
N THR A 246 -8.58 22.15 -10.68
CA THR A 246 -8.34 21.67 -12.06
C THR A 246 -7.18 20.69 -12.16
N ASP A 247 -6.25 20.72 -11.21
CA ASP A 247 -5.12 19.82 -11.07
C ASP A 247 -5.41 18.62 -10.17
N SER A 248 -6.65 18.48 -9.66
CA SER A 248 -7.04 17.39 -8.76
C SER A 248 -7.26 16.07 -9.50
N ARG A 249 -7.24 14.96 -8.76
CA ARG A 249 -7.59 13.64 -9.27
C ARG A 249 -9.02 13.61 -9.84
N MET A 250 -9.96 14.22 -9.15
CA MET A 250 -11.36 14.30 -9.55
C MET A 250 -11.56 15.04 -10.90
N ALA A 251 -10.66 15.99 -11.23
CA ALA A 251 -10.69 16.69 -12.51
C ALA A 251 -10.00 15.93 -13.66
N ARG A 252 -9.05 15.02 -13.35
CA ARG A 252 -8.15 14.41 -14.33
C ARG A 252 -8.30 12.90 -14.50
N ASP A 253 -8.85 12.21 -13.50
CA ASP A 253 -8.78 10.74 -13.41
C ASP A 253 -10.16 10.16 -13.09
N ALA A 254 -10.63 9.28 -13.96
CA ALA A 254 -11.91 8.57 -13.77
C ALA A 254 -11.97 7.69 -12.51
N SER A 255 -10.83 7.48 -11.81
CA SER A 255 -10.82 6.70 -10.56
C SER A 255 -11.51 7.39 -9.38
N LEU A 256 -11.80 8.69 -9.47
CA LEU A 256 -12.59 9.46 -8.52
C LEU A 256 -13.59 10.33 -9.28
N SER A 257 -14.84 9.85 -9.40
CA SER A 257 -15.92 10.58 -10.06
C SER A 257 -16.27 11.87 -9.31
N GLN A 258 -16.59 12.93 -10.07
CA GLN A 258 -17.10 14.19 -9.50
C GLN A 258 -18.45 14.01 -8.78
N GLU A 259 -19.24 13.03 -9.19
CA GLU A 259 -20.54 12.70 -8.59
C GLU A 259 -20.43 12.23 -7.12
N VAL A 260 -19.25 11.80 -6.69
CA VAL A 260 -18.99 11.42 -5.30
C VAL A 260 -19.07 12.63 -4.36
N LEU A 261 -18.74 13.83 -4.85
CA LEU A 261 -18.73 15.05 -4.04
C LEU A 261 -20.16 15.66 -3.93
N THR A 262 -21.06 14.91 -3.27
CA THR A 262 -22.42 15.41 -3.01
C THR A 262 -22.42 16.55 -1.96
N PRO A 263 -23.47 17.36 -1.89
CA PRO A 263 -23.61 18.39 -0.85
C PRO A 263 -23.47 17.83 0.57
N GLU A 264 -24.02 16.64 0.82
CA GLU A 264 -23.98 15.95 2.12
C GLU A 264 -22.54 15.55 2.46
N LEU A 265 -21.81 14.97 1.49
CA LEU A 265 -20.40 14.62 1.69
C LEU A 265 -19.56 15.88 1.92
N LEU A 266 -19.77 16.93 1.14
CA LEU A 266 -19.05 18.21 1.31
C LEU A 266 -19.30 18.78 2.71
N GLN A 267 -20.53 18.78 3.20
CA GLN A 267 -20.86 19.22 4.55
C GLN A 267 -20.12 18.38 5.60
N LYS A 268 -20.11 17.04 5.43
CA LYS A 268 -19.35 16.13 6.32
C LYS A 268 -17.84 16.45 6.33
N LEU A 269 -17.26 16.74 5.16
CA LEU A 269 -15.85 17.11 5.06
C LEU A 269 -15.56 18.45 5.77
N HIS A 270 -16.44 19.44 5.63
CA HIS A 270 -16.33 20.70 6.37
C HIS A 270 -16.39 20.51 7.89
N ASP A 271 -17.29 19.64 8.36
CA ASP A 271 -17.43 19.37 9.80
C ASP A 271 -16.22 18.63 10.35
N LEU A 272 -15.67 17.66 9.60
CA LEU A 272 -14.42 16.99 9.94
C LEU A 272 -13.23 17.96 9.95
N ASN A 273 -13.16 18.86 8.96
CA ASN A 273 -12.10 19.86 8.91
C ASN A 273 -12.17 20.85 10.09
N LYS A 274 -13.37 21.26 10.52
CA LYS A 274 -13.52 22.08 11.74
C LYS A 274 -13.01 21.36 12.98
N GLN A 275 -13.25 20.04 13.09
CA GLN A 275 -12.72 19.24 14.20
C GLN A 275 -11.20 19.17 14.15
N ALA A 276 -10.60 18.95 12.99
CA ALA A 276 -9.14 18.93 12.81
C ALA A 276 -8.52 20.29 13.21
N VAL A 277 -9.06 21.39 12.71
CA VAL A 277 -8.59 22.75 13.05
C VAL A 277 -8.70 23.03 14.55
N ALA A 278 -9.77 22.59 15.21
CA ALA A 278 -9.93 22.74 16.66
C ALA A 278 -8.88 21.95 17.47
N ARG A 279 -8.30 20.91 16.87
CA ARG A 279 -7.19 20.11 17.44
C ARG A 279 -5.81 20.65 17.06
N GLY A 280 -5.73 21.71 16.23
CA GLY A 280 -4.48 22.25 15.69
C GLY A 280 -3.86 21.37 14.60
N GLU A 281 -4.65 20.53 13.93
CA GLU A 281 -4.25 19.58 12.90
C GLU A 281 -4.86 19.95 11.54
N THR A 282 -4.26 19.48 10.46
CA THR A 282 -4.94 19.42 9.15
C THR A 282 -5.92 18.25 9.12
N LEU A 283 -6.90 18.30 8.22
CA LEU A 283 -7.84 17.19 8.01
C LEU A 283 -7.10 15.88 7.64
N ALA A 284 -6.01 15.97 6.87
CA ALA A 284 -5.19 14.82 6.50
C ALA A 284 -4.47 14.22 7.72
N GLU A 285 -3.87 15.03 8.56
CA GLU A 285 -3.20 14.58 9.79
C GLU A 285 -4.22 13.86 10.71
N MET A 286 -5.37 14.50 10.99
CA MET A 286 -6.43 13.91 11.80
C MET A 286 -6.95 12.58 11.20
N ALA A 287 -7.14 12.50 9.87
CA ALA A 287 -7.63 11.30 9.22
C ALA A 287 -6.63 10.13 9.31
N LEU A 288 -5.33 10.40 9.14
CA LEU A 288 -4.28 9.39 9.29
C LEU A 288 -4.14 8.93 10.74
N SER A 289 -4.10 9.85 11.70
CA SER A 289 -4.02 9.55 13.12
C SER A 289 -5.22 8.68 13.55
N TRP A 290 -6.44 9.03 13.10
CA TRP A 290 -7.63 8.25 13.42
C TRP A 290 -7.52 6.78 12.96
N VAL A 291 -7.01 6.53 11.74
CA VAL A 291 -6.79 5.15 11.28
C VAL A 291 -5.73 4.45 12.13
N LEU A 292 -4.62 5.12 12.40
CA LEU A 292 -3.50 4.55 13.17
C LEU A 292 -3.85 4.27 14.64
N GLU A 293 -4.86 4.95 15.19
CA GLU A 293 -5.38 4.73 16.54
C GLU A 293 -6.30 3.50 16.65
N GLN A 294 -6.80 2.97 15.53
CA GLN A 294 -7.64 1.77 15.58
C GLN A 294 -6.82 0.56 16.02
N GLN A 295 -7.37 -0.21 16.96
CA GLN A 295 -6.71 -1.40 17.47
C GLN A 295 -6.50 -2.44 16.37
N GLY A 296 -5.29 -2.96 16.25
CA GLY A 296 -4.93 -3.95 15.21
C GLY A 296 -4.30 -3.34 13.95
N ILE A 297 -4.39 -2.01 13.74
CA ILE A 297 -3.72 -1.37 12.60
C ILE A 297 -2.20 -1.40 12.80
N THR A 298 -1.49 -1.88 11.78
CA THR A 298 -0.02 -1.86 11.72
C THR A 298 0.48 -0.60 11.02
N SER A 299 -0.09 -0.28 9.85
CA SER A 299 0.39 0.79 8.98
C SER A 299 -0.73 1.36 8.12
N VAL A 300 -0.50 2.53 7.54
CA VAL A 300 -1.34 3.12 6.49
C VAL A 300 -0.52 3.34 5.23
N ILE A 301 -1.09 3.07 4.05
CA ILE A 301 -0.45 3.31 2.75
C ILE A 301 -0.89 4.68 2.24
N VAL A 302 0.06 5.58 2.10
CA VAL A 302 -0.16 6.90 1.52
C VAL A 302 0.38 6.97 0.09
N GLY A 303 -0.42 7.47 -0.83
CA GLY A 303 0.02 7.89 -2.16
C GLY A 303 0.16 9.40 -2.18
N VAL A 304 1.31 9.90 -2.65
CA VAL A 304 1.61 11.33 -2.71
C VAL A 304 2.11 11.74 -4.09
N SER A 305 1.96 13.02 -4.44
CA SER A 305 2.47 13.60 -5.68
C SER A 305 3.65 14.56 -5.48
N SER A 306 4.05 14.78 -4.21
CA SER A 306 5.19 15.62 -3.85
C SER A 306 5.76 15.25 -2.49
N THR A 307 7.01 15.62 -2.25
CA THR A 307 7.68 15.52 -0.93
C THR A 307 6.96 16.36 0.13
N ALA A 308 6.40 17.51 -0.24
CA ALA A 308 5.65 18.36 0.68
C ALA A 308 4.38 17.66 1.22
N GLN A 309 3.63 16.93 0.37
CA GLN A 309 2.49 16.14 0.82
C GLN A 309 2.93 15.02 1.78
N LEU A 310 4.05 14.35 1.46
CA LEU A 310 4.59 13.32 2.35
C LEU A 310 5.01 13.91 3.70
N ALA A 311 5.69 15.06 3.68
CA ALA A 311 6.06 15.78 4.90
C ALA A 311 4.85 16.12 5.78
N THR A 312 3.74 16.53 5.18
CA THR A 312 2.49 16.78 5.92
C THR A 312 1.94 15.48 6.52
N ASN A 313 1.89 14.39 5.73
CA ASN A 313 1.38 13.11 6.21
C ASN A 313 2.21 12.55 7.38
N LEU A 314 3.53 12.78 7.38
CA LEU A 314 4.42 12.33 8.46
C LEU A 314 4.15 13.01 9.81
N LYS A 315 3.48 14.14 9.84
CA LYS A 315 3.10 14.80 11.12
C LYS A 315 1.99 14.07 11.88
N ALA A 316 1.33 13.09 11.24
CA ALA A 316 0.31 12.28 11.88
C ALA A 316 0.87 11.19 12.83
N ILE A 317 2.21 11.06 12.93
CA ILE A 317 2.90 10.05 13.75
C ILE A 317 3.93 10.64 14.70
#